data_49f876e7b34ab3643fb4463daf480ff2
#
_entry.id   49f876e7b34ab3643fb4463daf480ff2
#
_cell.length_a   1.000
_cell.length_b   1.000
_cell.length_c   1.000
_cell.angle_alpha   90.00
_cell.angle_beta   90.00
_cell.angle_gamma   90.00
#
_symmetry.space_group_name_H-M   'P 1'
#
loop_
_entity.id
_entity.type
_entity.pdbx_description
1 polymer ?
#
loop_
_entity_poly.entity_id
_entity_poly.type
_entity_poly.pdbx_seq_one_letter_code
_entity_poly.pdbx_strand_id
1 'polypeptide(L)'
;MSIPNTTNWIRAGLLALPIYGLLTAWSTLDSQPDQTVDPEAWARFVGSASYLVDHIFGAIRGAVLAILGVFALGAYLAGGRAGSLGLVAMVVTVVGQALGLVIGGVSTFATNAIGRAYLAGIEGAMQVEFSNAMTAILGLAILLMFVGNVLLGVAVWRSGILPKWAGAIWVASALMFYVLGGVLGMVTTGSSLVTQPVGGLLIAISGAWIVWSALRRPSAEVAGAAAKPRVQ
;
A
#
# COMPACT_ATOMS: atom_id res chain seq x y z
N MET A 1 34.29 3.10 15.73
CA MET A 1 32.84 3.33 15.52
C MET A 1 32.29 2.07 14.85
N SER A 2 31.60 1.20 15.60
CA SER A 2 31.03 -0.03 15.02
C SER A 2 29.88 0.35 14.09
N ILE A 3 29.96 -0.07 12.82
CA ILE A 3 28.89 0.11 11.84
C ILE A 3 27.63 -0.56 12.42
N PRO A 4 26.51 0.16 12.60
CA PRO A 4 25.28 -0.45 13.08
C PRO A 4 24.96 -1.65 12.19
N ASN A 5 24.65 -2.79 12.80
CA ASN A 5 24.41 -4.04 12.07
C ASN A 5 23.25 -3.83 11.09
N THR A 6 23.52 -3.82 9.78
CA THR A 6 22.55 -3.59 8.68
C THR A 6 21.29 -4.44 8.86
N THR A 7 21.45 -5.65 9.42
CA THR A 7 20.34 -6.55 9.73
C THR A 7 19.33 -5.93 10.71
N ASN A 8 19.78 -5.14 11.69
CA ASN A 8 18.89 -4.49 12.65
C ASN A 8 18.10 -3.36 12.01
N TRP A 9 18.72 -2.61 11.09
CA TRP A 9 18.02 -1.58 10.33
C TRP A 9 16.93 -2.16 9.40
N ILE A 10 17.24 -3.27 8.71
CA ILE A 10 16.26 -3.99 7.90
C ILE A 10 15.09 -4.46 8.78
N ARG A 11 15.38 -5.07 9.93
CA ARG A 11 14.33 -5.52 10.86
C ARG A 11 13.49 -4.38 11.40
N ALA A 12 14.10 -3.24 11.73
CA ALA A 12 13.38 -2.04 12.15
C ALA A 12 12.48 -1.50 11.03
N GLY A 13 12.96 -1.50 9.77
CA GLY A 13 12.19 -1.09 8.61
C GLY A 13 10.95 -1.96 8.37
N LEU A 14 11.02 -3.25 8.69
CA LEU A 14 9.84 -4.14 8.59
C LEU A 14 8.66 -3.70 9.47
N LEU A 15 8.90 -2.98 10.58
CA LEU A 15 7.83 -2.45 11.44
C LEU A 15 6.90 -1.48 10.70
N ALA A 16 7.37 -0.88 9.61
CA ALA A 16 6.52 -0.03 8.77
C ALA A 16 5.35 -0.80 8.12
N LEU A 17 5.48 -2.13 7.88
CA LEU A 17 4.45 -2.93 7.21
C LEU A 17 3.13 -3.02 7.99
N PRO A 18 3.10 -3.44 9.27
CA PRO A 18 1.85 -3.46 10.01
C PRO A 18 1.25 -2.08 10.22
N ILE A 19 2.07 -1.04 10.42
CA ILE A 19 1.60 0.32 10.58
C ILE A 19 0.96 0.82 9.27
N TYR A 20 1.61 0.57 8.13
CA TYR A 20 1.04 0.82 6.80
C TYR A 20 -0.34 0.18 6.64
N GLY A 21 -0.46 -1.12 6.96
CA GLY A 21 -1.73 -1.83 6.86
C GLY A 21 -2.84 -1.21 7.71
N LEU A 22 -2.53 -0.81 8.95
CA LEU A 22 -3.49 -0.15 9.84
C LEU A 22 -3.92 1.23 9.32
N LEU A 23 -2.97 2.04 8.84
CA LEU A 23 -3.27 3.35 8.28
C LEU A 23 -4.11 3.24 7.01
N THR A 24 -3.81 2.27 6.16
CA THR A 24 -4.56 1.97 4.95
C THR A 24 -5.99 1.52 5.29
N ALA A 25 -6.16 0.64 6.28
CA ALA A 25 -7.49 0.24 6.73
C ALA A 25 -8.28 1.43 7.25
N TRP A 26 -7.66 2.26 8.09
CA TRP A 26 -8.30 3.45 8.66
C TRP A 26 -8.74 4.44 7.57
N SER A 27 -7.87 4.79 6.63
CA SER A 27 -8.17 5.78 5.58
C SER A 27 -9.24 5.33 4.57
N THR A 28 -9.67 4.08 4.63
CA THR A 28 -10.70 3.51 3.75
C THR A 28 -11.95 3.04 4.48
N LEU A 29 -12.11 3.41 5.76
CA LEU A 29 -13.31 3.05 6.55
C LEU A 29 -14.55 3.77 6.05
N ASP A 30 -14.43 5.06 5.73
CA ASP A 30 -15.55 5.87 5.29
C ASP A 30 -15.69 5.81 3.77
N SER A 31 -16.88 5.44 3.30
CA SER A 31 -17.21 5.44 1.88
C SER A 31 -17.48 6.86 1.41
N GLN A 32 -16.72 7.32 0.42
CA GLN A 32 -16.95 8.60 -0.24
C GLN A 32 -18.26 8.53 -1.03
N PRO A 33 -19.20 9.51 -0.85
CA PRO A 33 -20.40 9.59 -1.68
C PRO A 33 -20.08 9.69 -3.18
N ASP A 34 -20.97 9.18 -4.03
CA ASP A 34 -20.84 9.31 -5.47
C ASP A 34 -21.10 10.77 -5.90
N GLN A 35 -20.11 11.39 -6.54
CA GLN A 35 -20.18 12.78 -7.00
C GLN A 35 -21.29 13.00 -8.02
N THR A 36 -21.64 11.99 -8.82
CA THR A 36 -22.65 12.11 -9.89
C THR A 36 -24.09 11.93 -9.34
N VAL A 37 -24.24 11.22 -8.21
CA VAL A 37 -25.54 10.93 -7.59
C VAL A 37 -25.91 12.02 -6.56
N ASP A 38 -24.98 12.40 -5.71
CA ASP A 38 -25.17 13.43 -4.68
C ASP A 38 -23.92 14.33 -4.59
N PRO A 39 -23.82 15.34 -5.50
CA PRO A 39 -22.67 16.24 -5.55
C PRO A 39 -22.52 17.08 -4.27
N GLU A 40 -23.61 17.39 -3.56
CA GLU A 40 -23.54 18.16 -2.32
C GLU A 40 -23.01 17.33 -1.16
N ALA A 41 -23.49 16.08 -0.99
CA ALA A 41 -22.94 15.17 0.00
C ALA A 41 -21.47 14.87 -0.27
N TRP A 42 -21.10 14.64 -1.54
CA TRP A 42 -19.71 14.46 -1.95
C TRP A 42 -18.86 15.68 -1.57
N ALA A 43 -19.31 16.90 -1.91
CA ALA A 43 -18.56 18.12 -1.64
C ALA A 43 -18.39 18.36 -0.14
N ARG A 44 -19.42 18.09 0.69
CA ARG A 44 -19.33 18.14 2.16
C ARG A 44 -18.32 17.15 2.70
N PHE A 45 -18.33 15.92 2.18
CA PHE A 45 -17.40 14.87 2.58
C PHE A 45 -15.95 15.25 2.25
N VAL A 46 -15.64 15.51 0.97
CA VAL A 46 -14.28 15.81 0.53
C VAL A 46 -13.77 17.18 0.99
N GLY A 47 -14.67 18.15 1.18
CA GLY A 47 -14.35 19.49 1.67
C GLY A 47 -14.08 19.56 3.18
N SER A 48 -14.29 18.48 3.92
CA SER A 48 -14.16 18.43 5.37
C SER A 48 -12.70 18.38 5.84
N ALA A 49 -12.46 18.79 7.10
CA ALA A 49 -11.16 18.67 7.73
C ALA A 49 -10.81 17.20 8.03
N SER A 50 -11.79 16.34 8.35
CA SER A 50 -11.59 14.91 8.56
C SER A 50 -11.05 14.24 7.31
N TYR A 51 -11.59 14.54 6.13
CA TYR A 51 -11.09 14.05 4.86
C TYR A 51 -9.59 14.36 4.66
N LEU A 52 -9.15 15.59 4.96
CA LEU A 52 -7.73 15.96 4.88
C LEU A 52 -6.87 15.15 5.87
N VAL A 53 -7.35 15.00 7.11
CA VAL A 53 -6.62 14.22 8.13
C VAL A 53 -6.48 12.77 7.68
N ASP A 54 -7.56 12.13 7.24
CA ASP A 54 -7.57 10.73 6.82
C ASP A 54 -6.66 10.49 5.61
N HIS A 55 -6.63 11.43 4.66
CA HIS A 55 -5.78 11.31 3.48
C HIS A 55 -4.31 11.61 3.77
N ILE A 56 -4.01 12.63 4.59
CA ILE A 56 -2.61 12.94 4.95
C ILE A 56 -2.02 11.81 5.81
N PHE A 57 -2.72 11.40 6.85
CA PHE A 57 -2.20 10.39 7.78
C PHE A 57 -2.40 8.96 7.27
N GLY A 58 -3.51 8.66 6.64
CA GLY A 58 -3.80 7.33 6.10
C GLY A 58 -3.14 7.09 4.75
N ALA A 59 -3.52 7.86 3.72
CA ALA A 59 -3.07 7.59 2.35
C ALA A 59 -1.61 8.02 2.12
N ILE A 60 -1.25 9.28 2.35
CA ILE A 60 0.10 9.79 2.03
C ILE A 60 1.14 9.15 2.97
N ARG A 61 0.94 9.26 4.28
CA ARG A 61 1.86 8.67 5.26
C ARG A 61 1.89 7.15 5.17
N GLY A 62 0.74 6.53 4.91
CA GLY A 62 0.64 5.09 4.66
C GLY A 62 1.50 4.65 3.48
N ALA A 63 1.44 5.36 2.34
CA ALA A 63 2.25 5.06 1.16
C ALA A 63 3.76 5.22 1.42
N VAL A 64 4.18 6.24 2.18
CA VAL A 64 5.59 6.41 2.60
C VAL A 64 6.04 5.21 3.44
N LEU A 65 5.23 4.78 4.41
CA LEU A 65 5.55 3.61 5.24
C LEU A 65 5.53 2.31 4.42
N ALA A 66 4.62 2.19 3.42
CA ALA A 66 4.64 1.07 2.48
C ALA A 66 5.97 0.99 1.74
N ILE A 67 6.46 2.10 1.19
CA ILE A 67 7.75 2.15 0.49
C ILE A 67 8.89 1.69 1.42
N LEU A 68 8.99 2.24 2.62
CA LEU A 68 10.03 1.88 3.59
C LEU A 68 9.95 0.40 3.99
N GLY A 69 8.75 -0.08 4.32
CA GLY A 69 8.52 -1.46 4.70
C GLY A 69 8.80 -2.46 3.58
N VAL A 70 8.42 -2.12 2.33
CA VAL A 70 8.66 -2.94 1.15
C VAL A 70 10.15 -3.00 0.81
N PHE A 71 10.90 -1.90 0.93
CA PHE A 71 12.35 -1.92 0.81
C PHE A 71 12.99 -2.84 1.85
N ALA A 72 12.57 -2.73 3.10
CA ALA A 72 13.07 -3.61 4.16
C ALA A 72 12.73 -5.08 3.91
N LEU A 73 11.50 -5.37 3.44
CA LEU A 73 11.08 -6.74 3.12
C LEU A 73 11.86 -7.30 1.93
N GLY A 74 12.03 -6.53 0.85
CA GLY A 74 12.83 -6.94 -0.31
C GLY A 74 14.28 -7.24 0.07
N ALA A 75 14.91 -6.37 0.87
CA ALA A 75 16.26 -6.58 1.38
C ALA A 75 16.35 -7.82 2.29
N TYR A 76 15.33 -8.06 3.13
CA TYR A 76 15.28 -9.26 3.97
C TYR A 76 15.12 -10.54 3.14
N LEU A 77 14.27 -10.51 2.11
CA LEU A 77 14.03 -11.63 1.20
C LEU A 77 15.24 -11.94 0.30
N ALA A 78 16.10 -10.95 0.02
CA ALA A 78 17.29 -11.12 -0.82
C ALA A 78 18.22 -12.24 -0.33
N GLY A 79 18.27 -12.50 1.00
CA GLY A 79 19.00 -13.61 1.59
C GLY A 79 18.30 -14.98 1.54
N GLY A 80 17.07 -15.05 1.01
CA GLY A 80 16.27 -16.28 0.95
C GLY A 80 16.24 -16.94 -0.43
N ARG A 81 15.52 -18.08 -0.53
CA ARG A 81 15.35 -18.83 -1.80
C ARG A 81 14.65 -18.04 -2.90
N ALA A 82 13.83 -17.07 -2.53
CA ALA A 82 13.07 -16.21 -3.45
C ALA A 82 13.71 -14.83 -3.62
N GLY A 83 15.03 -14.68 -3.41
CA GLY A 83 15.71 -13.38 -3.38
C GLY A 83 15.49 -12.54 -4.62
N SER A 84 15.69 -13.09 -5.82
CA SER A 84 15.44 -12.37 -7.08
C SER A 84 13.98 -11.96 -7.25
N LEU A 85 13.04 -12.83 -6.92
CA LEU A 85 11.61 -12.52 -6.96
C LEU A 85 11.26 -11.42 -5.94
N GLY A 86 11.83 -11.50 -4.73
CA GLY A 86 11.64 -10.48 -3.69
C GLY A 86 12.14 -9.10 -4.13
N LEU A 87 13.29 -9.03 -4.81
CA LEU A 87 13.82 -7.77 -5.34
C LEU A 87 12.96 -7.21 -6.48
N VAL A 88 12.52 -8.04 -7.43
CA VAL A 88 11.60 -7.61 -8.49
C VAL A 88 10.29 -7.11 -7.91
N ALA A 89 9.71 -7.87 -6.98
CA ALA A 89 8.48 -7.49 -6.29
C ALA A 89 8.62 -6.16 -5.55
N MET A 90 9.74 -5.97 -4.85
CA MET A 90 10.08 -4.71 -4.18
C MET A 90 10.08 -3.54 -5.18
N VAL A 91 10.81 -3.65 -6.28
CA VAL A 91 10.90 -2.57 -7.27
C VAL A 91 9.53 -2.24 -7.86
N VAL A 92 8.78 -3.25 -8.29
CA VAL A 92 7.43 -3.06 -8.86
C VAL A 92 6.49 -2.38 -7.86
N THR A 93 6.48 -2.83 -6.60
CA THR A 93 5.64 -2.24 -5.56
C THR A 93 6.05 -0.81 -5.25
N VAL A 94 7.36 -0.54 -5.10
CA VAL A 94 7.87 0.81 -4.79
C VAL A 94 7.54 1.80 -5.91
N VAL A 95 7.71 1.41 -7.18
CA VAL A 95 7.32 2.26 -8.32
C VAL A 95 5.82 2.52 -8.31
N GLY A 96 4.99 1.49 -8.08
CA GLY A 96 3.55 1.64 -7.94
C GLY A 96 3.17 2.61 -6.80
N GLN A 97 3.78 2.46 -5.62
CA GLN A 97 3.54 3.33 -4.47
C GLN A 97 4.00 4.78 -4.73
N ALA A 98 5.12 4.97 -5.42
CA ALA A 98 5.61 6.30 -5.77
C ALA A 98 4.65 7.03 -6.73
N LEU A 99 4.12 6.33 -7.75
CA LEU A 99 3.07 6.84 -8.61
C LEU A 99 1.77 7.09 -7.81
N GLY A 100 1.43 6.19 -6.90
CA GLY A 100 0.28 6.32 -6.00
C GLY A 100 0.36 7.55 -5.09
N LEU A 101 1.57 7.99 -4.67
CA LEU A 101 1.77 9.22 -3.92
C LEU A 101 1.37 10.46 -4.72
N VAL A 102 1.62 10.49 -6.03
CA VAL A 102 1.19 11.60 -6.91
C VAL A 102 -0.34 11.68 -6.91
N ILE A 103 -1.00 10.53 -7.09
CA ILE A 103 -2.46 10.42 -7.06
C ILE A 103 -3.02 10.79 -5.68
N GLY A 104 -2.39 10.29 -4.61
CA GLY A 104 -2.76 10.60 -3.23
C GLY A 104 -2.65 12.10 -2.94
N GLY A 105 -1.63 12.78 -3.48
CA GLY A 105 -1.51 14.24 -3.39
C GLY A 105 -2.66 14.97 -4.09
N VAL A 106 -2.99 14.58 -5.32
CA VAL A 106 -4.13 15.15 -6.05
C VAL A 106 -5.43 14.87 -5.32
N SER A 107 -5.70 13.63 -4.92
CA SER A 107 -6.90 13.26 -4.16
C SER A 107 -7.00 14.05 -2.86
N THR A 108 -5.90 14.21 -2.12
CA THR A 108 -5.93 14.92 -0.84
C THR A 108 -6.21 16.41 -1.02
N PHE A 109 -5.48 17.08 -1.90
CA PHE A 109 -5.49 18.55 -1.93
C PHE A 109 -6.40 19.14 -3.00
N ALA A 110 -6.36 18.61 -4.23
CA ALA A 110 -7.20 19.13 -5.31
C ALA A 110 -8.67 18.75 -5.12
N THR A 111 -8.97 17.51 -4.77
CA THR A 111 -10.36 17.07 -4.53
C THR A 111 -10.98 17.83 -3.36
N ASN A 112 -10.22 18.04 -2.26
CA ASN A 112 -10.70 18.86 -1.14
C ASN A 112 -10.96 20.32 -1.57
N ALA A 113 -10.07 20.91 -2.37
CA ALA A 113 -10.26 22.26 -2.88
C ALA A 113 -11.50 22.39 -3.77
N ILE A 114 -11.75 21.41 -4.64
CA ILE A 114 -12.94 21.33 -5.51
C ILE A 114 -14.22 21.27 -4.66
N GLY A 115 -14.27 20.40 -3.65
CA GLY A 115 -15.43 20.28 -2.76
C GLY A 115 -15.73 21.59 -2.03
N ARG A 116 -14.71 22.26 -1.50
CA ARG A 116 -14.85 23.56 -0.84
C ARG A 116 -15.30 24.66 -1.80
N ALA A 117 -14.76 24.67 -3.03
CA ALA A 117 -15.15 25.65 -4.05
C ALA A 117 -16.63 25.47 -4.44
N TYR A 118 -17.11 24.24 -4.58
CA TYR A 118 -18.50 23.95 -4.85
C TYR A 118 -19.42 24.45 -3.73
N LEU A 119 -19.08 24.15 -2.46
CA LEU A 119 -19.84 24.62 -1.31
C LEU A 119 -19.83 26.15 -1.16
N ALA A 120 -18.83 26.84 -1.67
CA ALA A 120 -18.76 28.29 -1.74
C ALA A 120 -19.55 28.90 -2.93
N GLY A 121 -20.25 28.07 -3.73
CA GLY A 121 -21.05 28.52 -4.87
C GLY A 121 -20.22 28.91 -6.09
N ILE A 122 -18.98 28.46 -6.21
CA ILE A 122 -18.15 28.72 -7.38
C ILE A 122 -18.65 27.89 -8.56
N GLU A 123 -19.18 28.56 -9.57
CA GLU A 123 -19.65 27.92 -10.82
C GLU A 123 -18.50 27.15 -11.50
N GLY A 124 -18.81 25.96 -12.03
CA GLY A 124 -17.85 25.13 -12.73
C GLY A 124 -16.85 24.37 -11.83
N ALA A 125 -16.91 24.51 -10.49
CA ALA A 125 -16.01 23.79 -9.59
C ALA A 125 -16.01 22.26 -9.81
N MET A 126 -17.19 21.69 -10.12
CA MET A 126 -17.36 20.25 -10.42
C MET A 126 -16.98 19.84 -11.84
N GLN A 127 -16.69 20.81 -12.72
CA GLN A 127 -16.33 20.55 -14.14
C GLN A 127 -14.81 20.41 -14.33
N VAL A 128 -14.04 20.38 -13.24
CA VAL A 128 -12.61 20.15 -13.32
C VAL A 128 -12.35 18.71 -13.75
N GLU A 129 -11.88 18.55 -14.97
CA GLU A 129 -11.50 17.25 -15.52
C GLU A 129 -10.00 17.02 -15.37
N PHE A 130 -9.63 15.85 -14.92
CA PHE A 130 -8.23 15.42 -14.93
C PHE A 130 -7.83 14.96 -16.34
N SER A 131 -6.60 15.26 -16.72
CA SER A 131 -6.09 14.87 -18.05
C SER A 131 -6.06 13.35 -18.23
N ASN A 132 -6.14 12.88 -19.49
CA ASN A 132 -5.98 11.48 -19.83
C ASN A 132 -4.65 10.90 -19.31
N ALA A 133 -3.59 11.73 -19.26
CA ALA A 133 -2.31 11.32 -18.69
C ALA A 133 -2.43 10.99 -17.20
N MET A 134 -3.20 11.77 -16.43
CA MET A 134 -3.43 11.52 -15.01
C MET A 134 -4.20 10.21 -14.78
N THR A 135 -5.24 9.97 -15.59
CA THR A 135 -6.00 8.71 -15.56
C THR A 135 -5.12 7.50 -15.91
N ALA A 136 -4.25 7.64 -16.90
CA ALA A 136 -3.29 6.58 -17.27
C ALA A 136 -2.28 6.30 -16.13
N ILE A 137 -1.76 7.36 -15.47
CA ILE A 137 -0.85 7.21 -14.32
C ILE A 137 -1.58 6.51 -13.16
N LEU A 138 -2.83 6.86 -12.88
CA LEU A 138 -3.65 6.19 -11.87
C LEU A 138 -3.80 4.70 -12.16
N GLY A 139 -4.20 4.34 -13.37
CA GLY A 139 -4.35 2.95 -13.79
C GLY A 139 -3.04 2.17 -13.66
N LEU A 140 -1.92 2.76 -14.11
CA LEU A 140 -0.59 2.17 -13.97
C LEU A 140 -0.18 2.00 -12.51
N ALA A 141 -0.43 3.00 -11.67
CA ALA A 141 -0.12 2.93 -10.24
C ALA A 141 -0.87 1.77 -9.57
N ILE A 142 -2.19 1.67 -9.80
CA ILE A 142 -3.02 0.59 -9.24
C ILE A 142 -2.53 -0.78 -9.73
N LEU A 143 -2.23 -0.92 -11.02
CA LEU A 143 -1.74 -2.16 -11.60
C LEU A 143 -0.40 -2.58 -10.97
N LEU A 144 0.56 -1.65 -10.88
CA LEU A 144 1.89 -1.94 -10.31
C LEU A 144 1.80 -2.23 -8.81
N MET A 145 0.96 -1.51 -8.06
CA MET A 145 0.73 -1.80 -6.64
C MET A 145 0.11 -3.19 -6.48
N PHE A 146 -0.90 -3.54 -7.25
CA PHE A 146 -1.53 -4.86 -7.20
C PHE A 146 -0.54 -5.98 -7.54
N VAL A 147 0.09 -5.91 -8.72
CA VAL A 147 1.05 -6.93 -9.19
C VAL A 147 2.23 -7.04 -8.23
N GLY A 148 2.78 -5.92 -7.79
CA GLY A 148 3.89 -5.89 -6.84
C GLY A 148 3.54 -6.55 -5.51
N ASN A 149 2.36 -6.26 -4.93
CA ASN A 149 1.92 -6.90 -3.69
C ASN A 149 1.66 -8.39 -3.85
N VAL A 150 1.09 -8.84 -4.98
CA VAL A 150 0.96 -10.28 -5.28
C VAL A 150 2.34 -10.94 -5.34
N LEU A 151 3.28 -10.34 -6.07
CA LEU A 151 4.65 -10.85 -6.17
C LEU A 151 5.36 -10.90 -4.82
N LEU A 152 5.19 -9.87 -3.95
CA LEU A 152 5.72 -9.86 -2.59
C LEU A 152 5.16 -11.01 -1.76
N GLY A 153 3.85 -11.23 -1.79
CA GLY A 153 3.21 -12.34 -1.09
C GLY A 153 3.73 -13.69 -1.56
N VAL A 154 3.89 -13.88 -2.88
CA VAL A 154 4.48 -15.09 -3.46
C VAL A 154 5.96 -15.23 -3.06
N ALA A 155 6.73 -14.15 -3.03
CA ALA A 155 8.11 -14.16 -2.59
C ALA A 155 8.23 -14.56 -1.10
N VAL A 156 7.37 -14.03 -0.23
CA VAL A 156 7.28 -14.44 1.18
C VAL A 156 6.93 -15.92 1.28
N TRP A 157 5.93 -16.39 0.54
CA TRP A 157 5.53 -17.80 0.52
C TRP A 157 6.69 -18.73 0.13
N ARG A 158 7.48 -18.34 -0.89
CA ARG A 158 8.58 -19.15 -1.44
C ARG A 158 9.91 -18.96 -0.73
N SER A 159 10.03 -18.01 0.17
CA SER A 159 11.31 -17.57 0.76
C SER A 159 12.00 -18.66 1.59
N GLY A 160 11.24 -19.54 2.22
CA GLY A 160 11.73 -20.51 3.21
C GLY A 160 12.24 -19.89 4.52
N ILE A 161 12.31 -18.55 4.59
CA ILE A 161 12.78 -17.80 5.76
C ILE A 161 11.67 -17.03 6.46
N LEU A 162 10.46 -16.97 5.93
CA LEU A 162 9.29 -16.35 6.51
C LEU A 162 8.12 -17.34 6.52
N PRO A 163 7.09 -17.13 7.37
CA PRO A 163 5.92 -17.98 7.40
C PRO A 163 5.18 -17.93 6.06
N LYS A 164 5.03 -19.07 5.40
CA LYS A 164 4.35 -19.14 4.10
C LYS A 164 2.92 -18.55 4.12
N TRP A 165 2.20 -18.77 5.20
CA TRP A 165 0.83 -18.26 5.36
C TRP A 165 0.75 -16.73 5.48
N ALA A 166 1.80 -16.07 6.00
CA ALA A 166 1.88 -14.60 5.92
C ALA A 166 1.88 -14.14 4.45
N GLY A 167 2.62 -14.84 3.57
CA GLY A 167 2.59 -14.56 2.13
C GLY A 167 1.21 -14.78 1.51
N ALA A 168 0.48 -15.84 1.90
CA ALA A 168 -0.89 -16.09 1.43
C ALA A 168 -1.86 -14.98 1.85
N ILE A 169 -1.80 -14.56 3.13
CA ILE A 169 -2.60 -13.45 3.65
C ILE A 169 -2.26 -12.15 2.90
N TRP A 170 -0.98 -11.92 2.58
CA TRP A 170 -0.56 -10.74 1.80
C TRP A 170 -1.15 -10.75 0.39
N VAL A 171 -1.18 -11.90 -0.32
CA VAL A 171 -1.85 -12.02 -1.63
C VAL A 171 -3.35 -11.78 -1.49
N ALA A 172 -4.01 -12.39 -0.49
CA ALA A 172 -5.42 -12.18 -0.23
C ALA A 172 -5.74 -10.70 0.03
N SER A 173 -4.87 -9.99 0.78
CA SER A 173 -5.03 -8.57 1.02
C SER A 173 -5.00 -7.74 -0.27
N ALA A 174 -4.09 -8.06 -1.19
CA ALA A 174 -4.01 -7.37 -2.48
C ALA A 174 -5.29 -7.56 -3.32
N LEU A 175 -5.83 -8.77 -3.36
CA LEU A 175 -7.11 -9.06 -4.03
C LEU A 175 -8.27 -8.28 -3.39
N MET A 176 -8.37 -8.32 -2.05
CA MET A 176 -9.44 -7.63 -1.32
C MET A 176 -9.37 -6.12 -1.49
N PHE A 177 -8.16 -5.54 -1.43
CA PHE A 177 -7.95 -4.10 -1.48
C PHE A 177 -8.11 -3.54 -2.90
N TYR A 178 -7.33 -4.06 -3.86
CA TYR A 178 -7.25 -3.46 -5.20
C TYR A 178 -8.37 -3.95 -6.12
N VAL A 179 -8.64 -5.26 -6.15
CA VAL A 179 -9.60 -5.84 -7.11
C VAL A 179 -11.03 -5.68 -6.60
N LEU A 180 -11.33 -6.25 -5.43
CA LEU A 180 -12.69 -6.25 -4.91
C LEU A 180 -13.10 -4.87 -4.36
N GLY A 181 -12.25 -4.26 -3.53
CA GLY A 181 -12.56 -2.99 -2.89
C GLY A 181 -12.44 -1.79 -3.82
N GLY A 182 -11.37 -1.74 -4.60
CA GLY A 182 -11.09 -0.64 -5.52
C GLY A 182 -11.83 -0.77 -6.85
N VAL A 183 -11.36 -1.67 -7.72
CA VAL A 183 -11.87 -1.76 -9.10
C VAL A 183 -13.33 -2.16 -9.15
N LEU A 184 -13.71 -3.27 -8.49
CA LEU A 184 -15.10 -3.73 -8.50
C LEU A 184 -16.03 -2.72 -7.83
N GLY A 185 -15.61 -2.12 -6.72
CA GLY A 185 -16.38 -1.08 -6.02
C GLY A 185 -16.68 0.09 -6.96
N MET A 186 -15.65 0.67 -7.57
CA MET A 186 -15.81 1.79 -8.51
C MET A 186 -16.73 1.46 -9.68
N VAL A 187 -16.62 0.25 -10.26
CA VAL A 187 -17.45 -0.15 -11.41
C VAL A 187 -18.91 -0.43 -11.02
N THR A 188 -19.17 -0.94 -9.81
CA THR A 188 -20.51 -1.37 -9.40
C THR A 188 -21.29 -0.35 -8.61
N THR A 189 -20.61 0.47 -7.80
CA THR A 189 -21.24 1.40 -6.83
C THR A 189 -20.74 2.85 -6.96
N GLY A 190 -19.79 3.13 -7.84
CA GLY A 190 -19.13 4.45 -7.93
C GLY A 190 -18.25 4.79 -6.72
N SER A 191 -18.07 3.85 -5.79
CA SER A 191 -17.29 4.05 -4.55
C SER A 191 -16.51 2.80 -4.16
N SER A 192 -15.62 2.93 -3.18
CA SER A 192 -14.90 1.78 -2.63
C SER A 192 -15.82 0.89 -1.78
N LEU A 193 -15.58 -0.44 -1.82
CA LEU A 193 -16.31 -1.40 -1.00
C LEU A 193 -15.60 -1.65 0.35
N VAL A 194 -16.36 -2.16 1.32
CA VAL A 194 -15.87 -2.57 2.66
C VAL A 194 -14.70 -3.57 2.61
N THR A 195 -14.47 -4.22 1.48
CA THR A 195 -13.31 -5.10 1.26
C THR A 195 -11.98 -4.35 1.23
N GLN A 196 -11.96 -3.02 0.98
CA GLN A 196 -10.72 -2.23 1.08
C GLN A 196 -10.16 -2.17 2.51
N PRO A 197 -10.89 -1.70 3.52
CA PRO A 197 -10.39 -1.72 4.90
C PRO A 197 -10.05 -3.13 5.38
N VAL A 198 -10.81 -4.16 4.97
CA VAL A 198 -10.46 -5.56 5.25
C VAL A 198 -9.10 -5.93 4.64
N GLY A 199 -8.86 -5.55 3.38
CA GLY A 199 -7.55 -5.72 2.74
C GLY A 199 -6.42 -5.06 3.52
N GLY A 200 -6.63 -3.82 3.99
CA GLY A 200 -5.67 -3.10 4.85
C GLY A 200 -5.37 -3.84 6.16
N LEU A 201 -6.39 -4.35 6.84
CA LEU A 201 -6.21 -5.17 8.05
C LEU A 201 -5.43 -6.47 7.77
N LEU A 202 -5.68 -7.12 6.64
CA LEU A 202 -4.91 -8.31 6.25
C LEU A 202 -3.44 -7.98 5.99
N ILE A 203 -3.11 -6.81 5.42
CA ILE A 203 -1.73 -6.32 5.31
C ILE A 203 -1.12 -6.16 6.70
N ALA A 204 -1.84 -5.53 7.65
CA ALA A 204 -1.37 -5.33 9.00
C ALA A 204 -1.07 -6.65 9.71
N ILE A 205 -1.97 -7.62 9.63
CA ILE A 205 -1.82 -8.96 10.23
C ILE A 205 -0.62 -9.69 9.61
N SER A 206 -0.54 -9.72 8.29
CA SER A 206 0.59 -10.37 7.59
C SER A 206 1.91 -9.68 7.91
N GLY A 207 1.94 -8.34 7.87
CA GLY A 207 3.11 -7.54 8.22
C GLY A 207 3.59 -7.80 9.66
N ALA A 208 2.67 -7.82 10.62
CA ALA A 208 2.99 -8.14 12.01
C ALA A 208 3.58 -9.55 12.16
N TRP A 209 3.04 -10.52 11.44
CA TRP A 209 3.56 -11.90 11.45
C TRP A 209 4.96 -11.99 10.83
N ILE A 210 5.19 -11.28 9.72
CA ILE A 210 6.53 -11.16 9.09
C ILE A 210 7.53 -10.58 10.09
N VAL A 211 7.21 -9.43 10.71
CA VAL A 211 8.05 -8.77 11.72
C VAL A 211 8.39 -9.70 12.87
N TRP A 212 7.36 -10.29 13.48
CA TRP A 212 7.55 -11.19 14.62
C TRP A 212 8.46 -12.38 14.27
N SER A 213 8.29 -12.96 13.07
CA SER A 213 9.12 -14.07 12.61
C SER A 213 10.56 -13.64 12.31
N ALA A 214 10.76 -12.44 11.73
CA ALA A 214 12.07 -11.89 11.44
C ALA A 214 12.87 -11.55 12.72
N LEU A 215 12.19 -11.05 13.76
CA LEU A 215 12.81 -10.71 15.03
C LEU A 215 13.24 -11.96 15.85
N ARG A 216 12.53 -13.07 15.70
CA ARG A 216 12.84 -14.32 16.43
C ARG A 216 14.01 -15.12 15.84
N ARG A 217 14.45 -14.82 14.63
CA ARG A 217 15.56 -15.54 13.98
C ARG A 217 16.92 -14.97 14.40
N PRO A 218 17.89 -15.81 14.83
CA PRO A 218 19.26 -15.36 15.09
C PRO A 218 19.90 -14.78 13.82
N SER A 219 20.66 -13.69 13.97
CA SER A 219 21.33 -13.00 12.85
C SER A 219 22.31 -13.88 12.08
N ALA A 220 22.90 -14.89 12.73
CA ALA A 220 23.83 -15.84 12.15
C ALA A 220 23.19 -16.77 11.10
N GLU A 221 21.91 -17.14 11.26
CA GLU A 221 21.19 -18.00 10.31
C GLU A 221 20.91 -17.31 8.97
N VAL A 222 20.65 -16.01 8.99
CA VAL A 222 20.42 -15.20 7.78
C VAL A 222 21.72 -15.08 6.97
N ALA A 223 22.86 -14.92 7.63
CA ALA A 223 24.18 -14.89 6.98
C ALA A 223 24.60 -16.27 6.43
N GLY A 224 24.31 -17.36 7.14
CA GLY A 224 24.63 -18.72 6.74
C GLY A 224 23.79 -19.25 5.57
N ALA A 225 22.56 -18.80 5.41
CA ALA A 225 21.71 -19.15 4.28
C ALA A 225 22.19 -18.52 2.96
N ALA A 226 22.80 -17.32 3.03
CA ALA A 226 23.42 -16.65 1.87
C ALA A 226 24.76 -17.29 1.45
N ALA A 227 25.45 -17.98 2.36
CA ALA A 227 26.79 -18.56 2.12
C ALA A 227 26.76 -20.00 1.57
N LYS A 228 25.61 -20.67 1.48
CA LYS A 228 25.54 -22.01 0.88
C LYS A 228 25.65 -21.91 -0.64
N PRO A 229 26.69 -22.51 -1.27
CA PRO A 229 26.82 -22.54 -2.72
C PRO A 229 25.56 -23.18 -3.34
N ARG A 230 25.04 -22.55 -4.39
CA ARG A 230 24.02 -23.18 -5.24
C ARG A 230 24.65 -24.39 -5.90
N VAL A 231 24.31 -25.57 -5.45
CA VAL A 231 24.59 -26.79 -6.21
C VAL A 231 23.71 -26.69 -7.47
N GLN A 232 24.39 -26.55 -8.60
CA GLN A 232 23.78 -26.55 -9.92
C GLN A 232 23.25 -27.93 -10.26
#